data_8e263fc29a3d2b9b8411e70aa64b5a64
#
_entry.id   8e263fc29a3d2b9b8411e70aa64b5a64
#
_cell.length_a   1.000
_cell.length_b   1.000
_cell.length_c   1.000
_cell.angle_alpha   90.00
_cell.angle_beta   90.00
_cell.angle_gamma   90.00
#
_symmetry.space_group_name_H-M   'P 1'
#
loop_
_entity.id
_entity.type
_entity.pdbx_description
1 polymer ?
#
loop_
_entity_poly.entity_id
_entity_poly.type
_entity_poly.pdbx_seq_one_letter_code
_entity_poly.pdbx_strand_id
1 'polypeptide(L)'
;MRTELNLTRRLDRVFARLDREPERPAHLDVPRMSRHRVVLFTATLAFYLAIVWAVVITSWLVRLDWQVMFFRPYQQWSEIHWFVDYYVVLGQRGPTAVMVAAWLGWRSWRQHTLRPLLTLGASLLLLNITVGAAKYGMGRLGPHYATVIGSNEMGLGGDIFPSGHTANAVVTWGILAYLASTPTARRWLSAISAVTSLGVGMATVYLGTHWLSDVLLGWAAGLLILLALPWCEPVIARTETAIFDLRDRWRARRGRTAPAPAVPVPVVLKPRTAPAEQPAPAREPVASVRGPRTPVHLAPGPHTARSERTPVTPAGSRRPPHADRLPRGASQPARPVSGG
;
A
#
# COMPACT_ATOMS: atom_id res chain seq x y z
N MET A 1 -8.05 1.70 -36.93
CA MET A 1 -8.39 0.31 -36.56
C MET A 1 -7.23 -0.56 -36.08
N ARG A 2 -6.07 -0.64 -36.77
CA ARG A 2 -4.90 -1.44 -36.27
C ARG A 2 -4.20 -0.88 -35.04
N THR A 3 -4.16 0.41 -34.85
CA THR A 3 -3.53 1.07 -33.69
C THR A 3 -4.34 0.88 -32.40
N GLU A 4 -5.65 0.90 -32.48
CA GLU A 4 -6.54 0.68 -31.33
C GLU A 4 -6.47 -0.77 -30.81
N LEU A 5 -6.43 -1.74 -31.75
CA LEU A 5 -6.25 -3.16 -31.40
C LEU A 5 -4.90 -3.46 -30.73
N ASN A 6 -3.86 -2.68 -31.06
CA ASN A 6 -2.56 -2.81 -30.42
C ASN A 6 -2.51 -2.18 -29.02
N LEU A 7 -3.24 -1.10 -28.81
CA LEU A 7 -3.34 -0.45 -27.50
C LEU A 7 -4.13 -1.33 -26.51
N THR A 8 -5.28 -1.86 -26.94
CA THR A 8 -6.07 -2.78 -26.11
C THR A 8 -5.29 -4.03 -25.75
N ARG A 9 -4.59 -4.67 -26.70
CA ARG A 9 -3.71 -5.82 -26.41
C ARG A 9 -2.53 -5.51 -25.50
N ARG A 10 -2.03 -4.27 -25.49
CA ARG A 10 -0.98 -3.83 -24.54
C ARG A 10 -1.57 -3.61 -23.15
N LEU A 11 -2.74 -2.98 -23.06
CA LEU A 11 -3.46 -2.79 -21.82
C LEU A 11 -3.87 -4.14 -21.21
N ASP A 12 -4.41 -5.05 -22.01
CA ASP A 12 -4.76 -6.41 -21.56
C ASP A 12 -3.54 -7.18 -21.02
N ARG A 13 -2.36 -7.02 -21.64
CA ARG A 13 -1.12 -7.62 -21.12
C ARG A 13 -0.64 -6.98 -19.81
N VAL A 14 -0.82 -5.67 -19.66
CA VAL A 14 -0.50 -4.96 -18.41
C VAL A 14 -1.48 -5.39 -17.30
N PHE A 15 -2.77 -5.43 -17.60
CA PHE A 15 -3.79 -5.89 -16.66
C PHE A 15 -3.62 -7.39 -16.31
N ALA A 16 -3.32 -8.25 -17.28
CA ALA A 16 -3.02 -9.66 -17.02
C ALA A 16 -1.73 -9.88 -16.21
N ARG A 17 -0.76 -8.95 -16.27
CA ARG A 17 0.41 -8.98 -15.38
C ARG A 17 0.06 -8.53 -13.96
N LEU A 18 -0.79 -7.51 -13.83
CA LEU A 18 -1.31 -7.06 -12.53
C LEU A 18 -2.21 -8.13 -11.87
N ASP A 19 -2.98 -8.87 -12.68
CA ASP A 19 -3.81 -9.98 -12.22
C ASP A 19 -3.00 -11.24 -11.83
N ARG A 20 -1.78 -11.41 -12.36
CA ARG A 20 -0.88 -12.54 -12.03
C ARG A 20 0.00 -12.29 -10.81
N GLU A 21 -0.03 -11.10 -10.24
CA GLU A 21 0.65 -10.88 -8.96
C GLU A 21 0.02 -11.76 -7.90
N PRO A 22 0.82 -12.63 -7.23
CA PRO A 22 0.30 -13.51 -6.21
C PRO A 22 -0.39 -12.65 -5.15
N GLU A 23 -1.66 -12.95 -4.92
CA GLU A 23 -2.41 -12.35 -3.82
C GLU A 23 -1.59 -12.55 -2.55
N ARG A 24 -1.38 -11.47 -1.82
CA ARG A 24 -0.79 -11.58 -0.49
C ARG A 24 -1.74 -12.46 0.32
N PRO A 25 -1.34 -13.69 0.71
CA PRO A 25 -2.25 -14.56 1.45
C PRO A 25 -2.81 -13.80 2.66
N ALA A 26 -4.08 -14.00 2.96
CA ALA A 26 -4.78 -13.26 4.02
C ALA A 26 -4.14 -13.41 5.43
N HIS A 27 -3.30 -14.42 5.61
CA HIS A 27 -2.56 -14.73 6.84
C HIS A 27 -1.09 -14.27 6.83
N LEU A 28 -0.63 -13.58 5.76
CA LEU A 28 0.70 -13.01 5.77
C LEU A 28 0.80 -11.94 6.85
N ASP A 29 1.79 -12.16 7.69
CA ASP A 29 2.14 -11.37 8.86
C ASP A 29 1.89 -9.87 8.64
N VAL A 30 1.14 -9.30 9.57
CA VAL A 30 1.00 -7.86 9.73
C VAL A 30 2.40 -7.25 9.64
N PRO A 31 2.65 -6.27 8.75
CA PRO A 31 3.96 -5.67 8.63
C PRO A 31 4.38 -5.11 9.97
N ARG A 32 5.29 -5.81 10.63
CA ARG A 32 5.83 -5.35 11.92
C ARG A 32 6.66 -4.10 11.67
N MET A 33 6.66 -3.18 12.64
CA MET A 33 7.53 -2.01 12.59
C MET A 33 8.99 -2.46 12.61
N SER A 34 9.68 -2.29 11.49
CA SER A 34 11.12 -2.52 11.43
C SER A 34 11.87 -1.41 12.17
N ARG A 35 13.07 -1.72 12.69
CA ARG A 35 13.93 -0.70 13.32
C ARG A 35 14.17 0.50 12.40
N HIS A 36 14.40 0.26 11.11
CA HIS A 36 14.54 1.34 10.12
C HIS A 36 13.29 2.24 10.02
N ARG A 37 12.10 1.67 10.06
CA ARG A 37 10.87 2.48 10.05
C ARG A 37 10.72 3.31 11.30
N VAL A 38 11.04 2.76 12.47
CA VAL A 38 11.02 3.52 13.72
C VAL A 38 12.02 4.67 13.66
N VAL A 39 13.25 4.42 13.20
CA VAL A 39 14.26 5.48 13.03
C VAL A 39 13.78 6.56 12.05
N LEU A 40 13.25 6.16 10.89
CA LEU A 40 12.71 7.12 9.92
C LEU A 40 11.53 7.91 10.49
N PHE A 41 10.62 7.25 11.21
CA PHE A 41 9.50 7.93 11.87
C PHE A 41 9.99 8.95 12.89
N THR A 42 10.93 8.56 13.77
CA THR A 42 11.49 9.46 14.79
C THR A 42 12.26 10.61 14.16
N ALA A 43 13.06 10.35 13.13
CA ALA A 43 13.80 11.39 12.42
C ALA A 43 12.84 12.37 11.70
N THR A 44 11.79 11.86 11.05
CA THR A 44 10.77 12.70 10.39
C THR A 44 9.97 13.50 11.43
N LEU A 45 9.67 12.92 12.58
CA LEU A 45 9.00 13.62 13.67
C LEU A 45 9.88 14.74 14.25
N ALA A 46 11.16 14.44 14.46
CA ALA A 46 12.13 15.46 14.91
C ALA A 46 12.24 16.61 13.90
N PHE A 47 12.30 16.28 12.60
CA PHE A 47 12.30 17.27 11.52
C PHE A 47 11.01 18.10 11.51
N TYR A 48 9.84 17.46 11.65
CA TYR A 48 8.54 18.13 11.75
C TYR A 48 8.53 19.13 12.92
N LEU A 49 8.93 18.69 14.11
CA LEU A 49 8.98 19.53 15.29
C LEU A 49 10.01 20.67 15.18
N ALA A 50 11.15 20.42 14.53
CA ALA A 50 12.15 21.43 14.29
C ALA A 50 11.63 22.55 13.36
N ILE A 51 10.87 22.20 12.31
CA ILE A 51 10.24 23.21 11.43
C ILE A 51 9.19 24.02 12.22
N VAL A 52 8.31 23.33 12.96
CA VAL A 52 7.31 24.03 13.81
C VAL A 52 8.00 25.03 14.73
N TRP A 53 9.04 24.57 15.44
CA TRP A 53 9.82 25.42 16.33
C TRP A 53 10.44 26.60 15.59
N ALA A 54 11.10 26.35 14.44
CA ALA A 54 11.73 27.37 13.65
C ALA A 54 10.75 28.45 13.16
N VAL A 55 9.51 28.06 12.83
CA VAL A 55 8.47 29.03 12.43
C VAL A 55 7.95 29.80 13.63
N VAL A 56 7.69 29.15 14.75
CA VAL A 56 7.17 29.78 15.98
C VAL A 56 8.13 30.87 16.50
N ILE A 57 9.44 30.59 16.51
CA ILE A 57 10.45 31.59 16.95
C ILE A 57 10.85 32.60 15.87
N THR A 58 10.15 32.62 14.74
CA THR A 58 10.43 33.57 13.63
C THR A 58 11.90 33.49 13.17
N SER A 59 12.40 32.28 12.93
CA SER A 59 13.80 32.03 12.57
C SER A 59 14.15 32.44 11.13
N TRP A 60 15.37 32.06 10.69
CA TRP A 60 15.80 32.25 9.30
C TRP A 60 14.86 31.57 8.28
N LEU A 61 14.14 30.51 8.68
CA LEU A 61 13.16 29.81 7.82
C LEU A 61 11.98 30.73 7.47
N VAL A 62 11.50 31.54 8.41
CA VAL A 62 10.46 32.56 8.13
C VAL A 62 11.00 33.64 7.20
N ARG A 63 12.27 34.04 7.36
CA ARG A 63 12.91 34.99 6.42
C ARG A 63 12.97 34.40 5.01
N LEU A 64 13.27 33.10 4.88
CA LEU A 64 13.26 32.43 3.59
C LEU A 64 11.86 32.37 2.98
N ASP A 65 10.83 32.10 3.78
CA ASP A 65 9.43 32.17 3.34
C ASP A 65 9.11 33.51 2.68
N TRP A 66 9.48 34.61 3.33
CA TRP A 66 9.27 35.95 2.83
C TRP A 66 10.12 36.27 1.57
N GLN A 67 11.36 35.81 1.51
CA GLN A 67 12.21 35.95 0.32
C GLN A 67 11.59 35.26 -0.90
N VAL A 68 11.11 34.05 -0.75
CA VAL A 68 10.43 33.30 -1.82
C VAL A 68 9.15 33.99 -2.24
N MET A 69 8.38 34.54 -1.29
CA MET A 69 7.17 35.32 -1.60
C MET A 69 7.49 36.57 -2.39
N PHE A 70 8.50 37.32 -1.99
CA PHE A 70 8.91 38.57 -2.70
C PHE A 70 9.54 38.31 -4.07
N PHE A 71 10.15 37.13 -4.26
CA PHE A 71 10.63 36.73 -5.59
C PHE A 71 9.49 36.57 -6.60
N ARG A 72 8.26 36.31 -6.13
CA ARG A 72 7.04 36.18 -6.94
C ARG A 72 7.22 35.22 -8.13
N PRO A 73 7.47 33.92 -7.92
CA PRO A 73 7.75 32.97 -9.00
C PRO A 73 6.63 32.93 -10.06
N TYR A 74 5.41 33.13 -9.65
CA TYR A 74 4.22 33.26 -10.48
C TYR A 74 4.33 34.35 -11.54
N GLN A 75 4.94 35.51 -11.19
CA GLN A 75 5.13 36.61 -12.14
C GLN A 75 6.38 36.42 -13.03
N GLN A 76 7.39 35.70 -12.51
CA GLN A 76 8.64 35.46 -13.21
C GLN A 76 8.50 34.41 -14.33
N TRP A 77 7.65 33.41 -14.15
CA TRP A 77 7.50 32.26 -15.06
C TRP A 77 6.04 32.03 -15.45
N SER A 78 5.42 33.06 -16.04
CA SER A 78 4.01 33.02 -16.43
C SER A 78 3.65 31.91 -17.45
N GLU A 79 4.62 31.48 -18.26
CA GLU A 79 4.40 30.48 -19.31
C GLU A 79 4.00 29.11 -18.77
N ILE A 80 4.46 28.75 -17.56
CA ILE A 80 4.16 27.45 -16.95
C ILE A 80 2.90 27.49 -16.07
N HIS A 81 2.25 28.64 -15.97
CA HIS A 81 1.14 28.86 -15.04
C HIS A 81 0.00 27.86 -15.24
N TRP A 82 -0.46 27.72 -16.48
CA TRP A 82 -1.53 26.78 -16.82
C TRP A 82 -1.20 25.32 -16.42
N PHE A 83 0.06 24.91 -16.59
CA PHE A 83 0.50 23.58 -16.21
C PHE A 83 0.47 23.39 -14.69
N VAL A 84 0.94 24.38 -13.94
CA VAL A 84 0.98 24.32 -12.48
C VAL A 84 -0.41 24.31 -11.86
N ASP A 85 -1.36 25.06 -12.43
CA ASP A 85 -2.78 25.07 -12.02
C ASP A 85 -3.44 23.69 -12.14
N TYR A 86 -3.17 22.98 -13.23
CA TYR A 86 -3.63 21.61 -13.39
C TYR A 86 -2.86 20.62 -12.50
N TYR A 87 -1.55 20.84 -12.34
CA TYR A 87 -0.71 19.94 -11.55
C TYR A 87 -1.07 19.95 -10.07
N VAL A 88 -1.41 21.10 -9.51
CA VAL A 88 -1.79 21.22 -8.09
C VAL A 88 -3.05 20.41 -7.74
N VAL A 89 -3.89 20.12 -8.73
CA VAL A 89 -5.09 19.25 -8.57
C VAL A 89 -4.71 17.85 -8.08
N LEU A 90 -3.49 17.36 -8.41
CA LEU A 90 -2.98 16.09 -7.91
C LEU A 90 -2.76 16.07 -6.39
N GLY A 91 -2.82 17.21 -5.73
CA GLY A 91 -2.83 17.36 -4.28
C GLY A 91 -4.21 17.62 -3.66
N GLN A 92 -5.25 17.84 -4.47
CA GLN A 92 -6.59 18.09 -3.97
C GLN A 92 -7.22 16.83 -3.39
N ARG A 93 -7.87 16.94 -2.22
CA ARG A 93 -8.43 15.79 -1.49
C ARG A 93 -9.53 15.07 -2.25
N GLY A 94 -10.51 15.82 -2.80
CA GLY A 94 -11.67 15.24 -3.49
C GLY A 94 -11.28 14.39 -4.69
N PRO A 95 -10.73 14.97 -5.75
CA PRO A 95 -10.42 14.26 -7.00
C PRO A 95 -9.46 13.08 -6.79
N THR A 96 -8.38 13.30 -6.03
CA THR A 96 -7.35 12.25 -5.85
C THR A 96 -7.84 11.11 -4.96
N ALA A 97 -8.55 11.41 -3.88
CA ALA A 97 -9.11 10.39 -3.00
C ALA A 97 -10.14 9.53 -3.74
N VAL A 98 -11.03 10.14 -4.56
CA VAL A 98 -12.00 9.41 -5.37
C VAL A 98 -11.31 8.51 -6.39
N MET A 99 -10.32 9.03 -7.13
CA MET A 99 -9.58 8.26 -8.13
C MET A 99 -8.85 7.05 -7.50
N VAL A 100 -8.13 7.28 -6.40
CA VAL A 100 -7.41 6.21 -5.71
C VAL A 100 -8.37 5.24 -5.02
N ALA A 101 -9.48 5.73 -4.44
CA ALA A 101 -10.52 4.87 -3.86
C ALA A 101 -11.20 4.01 -4.94
N ALA A 102 -11.48 4.54 -6.13
CA ALA A 102 -12.03 3.76 -7.24
C ALA A 102 -11.08 2.63 -7.66
N TRP A 103 -9.78 2.94 -7.82
CA TRP A 103 -8.76 1.94 -8.12
C TRP A 103 -8.64 0.86 -7.03
N LEU A 104 -8.51 1.28 -5.77
CA LEU A 104 -8.40 0.35 -4.64
C LEU A 104 -9.71 -0.40 -4.39
N GLY A 105 -10.86 0.21 -4.69
CA GLY A 105 -12.17 -0.43 -4.64
C GLY A 105 -12.30 -1.56 -5.66
N TRP A 106 -11.88 -1.29 -6.91
CA TRP A 106 -11.82 -2.32 -7.95
C TRP A 106 -10.88 -3.45 -7.56
N ARG A 107 -9.68 -3.14 -7.04
CA ARG A 107 -8.72 -4.13 -6.52
C ARG A 107 -9.31 -4.93 -5.36
N SER A 108 -9.94 -4.26 -4.39
CA SER A 108 -10.60 -4.89 -3.24
C SER A 108 -11.70 -5.86 -3.66
N TRP A 109 -12.49 -5.47 -4.67
CA TRP A 109 -13.54 -6.33 -5.23
C TRP A 109 -12.95 -7.57 -5.90
N ARG A 110 -11.89 -7.41 -6.70
CA ARG A 110 -11.18 -8.54 -7.35
C ARG A 110 -10.52 -9.49 -6.36
N GLN A 111 -9.98 -8.99 -5.28
CA GLN A 111 -9.28 -9.75 -4.24
C GLN A 111 -10.18 -10.21 -3.08
N HIS A 112 -11.47 -9.88 -3.11
CA HIS A 112 -12.42 -10.19 -2.03
C HIS A 112 -11.94 -9.75 -0.63
N THR A 113 -11.22 -8.63 -0.53
CA THR A 113 -10.70 -8.05 0.71
C THR A 113 -10.99 -6.54 0.77
N LEU A 114 -11.32 -6.02 1.95
CA LEU A 114 -11.53 -4.58 2.16
C LEU A 114 -10.26 -3.87 2.63
N ARG A 115 -9.18 -4.59 2.90
CA ARG A 115 -7.95 -4.01 3.45
C ARG A 115 -7.41 -2.81 2.67
N PRO A 116 -7.33 -2.80 1.32
CA PRO A 116 -6.82 -1.65 0.59
C PRO A 116 -7.65 -0.39 0.82
N LEU A 117 -8.98 -0.52 0.83
CA LEU A 117 -9.90 0.60 1.10
C LEU A 117 -9.83 1.05 2.56
N LEU A 118 -9.79 0.12 3.51
CA LEU A 118 -9.67 0.44 4.92
C LEU A 118 -8.33 1.12 5.24
N THR A 119 -7.24 0.71 4.57
CA THR A 119 -5.94 1.35 4.71
C THR A 119 -5.95 2.77 4.16
N LEU A 120 -6.58 3.00 3.00
CA LEU A 120 -6.80 4.35 2.47
C LEU A 120 -7.65 5.17 3.45
N GLY A 121 -8.78 4.62 3.91
CA GLY A 121 -9.65 5.29 4.87
C GLY A 121 -8.93 5.68 6.16
N ALA A 122 -8.16 4.78 6.74
CA ALA A 122 -7.35 5.04 7.94
C ALA A 122 -6.32 6.14 7.69
N SER A 123 -5.62 6.12 6.53
CA SER A 123 -4.62 7.13 6.20
C SER A 123 -5.24 8.53 6.00
N LEU A 124 -6.41 8.61 5.33
CA LEU A 124 -7.14 9.87 5.15
C LEU A 124 -7.74 10.38 6.46
N LEU A 125 -8.19 9.49 7.34
CA LEU A 125 -8.68 9.85 8.67
C LEU A 125 -7.54 10.44 9.52
N LEU A 126 -6.39 9.77 9.56
CA LEU A 126 -5.20 10.28 10.24
C LEU A 126 -4.77 11.64 9.67
N LEU A 127 -4.80 11.80 8.35
CA LEU A 127 -4.49 13.07 7.69
C LEU A 127 -5.44 14.18 8.15
N ASN A 128 -6.74 13.93 8.15
CA ASN A 128 -7.72 14.93 8.55
C ASN A 128 -7.59 15.31 10.03
N ILE A 129 -7.37 14.32 10.91
CA ILE A 129 -7.19 14.57 12.34
C ILE A 129 -5.89 15.33 12.61
N THR A 130 -4.75 14.83 12.11
CA THR A 130 -3.44 15.39 12.49
C THR A 130 -3.18 16.74 11.83
N VAL A 131 -3.39 16.83 10.52
CA VAL A 131 -3.21 18.10 9.78
C VAL A 131 -4.30 19.09 10.14
N GLY A 132 -5.54 18.64 10.34
CA GLY A 132 -6.64 19.50 10.79
C GLY A 132 -6.39 20.08 12.17
N ALA A 133 -6.00 19.26 13.14
CA ALA A 133 -5.65 19.71 14.49
C ALA A 133 -4.48 20.72 14.48
N ALA A 134 -3.43 20.45 13.69
CA ALA A 134 -2.31 21.36 13.55
C ALA A 134 -2.74 22.70 12.93
N LYS A 135 -3.56 22.71 11.89
CA LYS A 135 -4.10 23.93 11.29
C LYS A 135 -4.87 24.77 12.30
N TYR A 136 -5.76 24.12 13.05
CA TYR A 136 -6.58 24.78 14.04
C TYR A 136 -5.76 25.35 15.20
N GLY A 137 -4.74 24.59 15.64
CA GLY A 137 -3.88 25.00 16.75
C GLY A 137 -2.89 26.10 16.38
N MET A 138 -2.44 26.15 15.13
CA MET A 138 -1.41 27.08 14.66
C MET A 138 -1.99 28.37 14.09
N GLY A 139 -3.12 28.33 13.40
CA GLY A 139 -3.86 29.49 12.90
C GLY A 139 -3.05 30.42 12.00
N ARG A 140 -2.13 29.88 11.13
CA ARG A 140 -1.22 30.68 10.30
C ARG A 140 -1.92 31.25 9.06
N LEU A 141 -1.71 32.54 8.75
CA LEU A 141 -2.18 33.17 7.52
C LEU A 141 -1.29 32.83 6.32
N GLY A 142 -1.94 32.74 5.14
CA GLY A 142 -1.26 32.51 3.87
C GLY A 142 -0.52 33.75 3.35
N PRO A 143 0.42 33.54 2.37
CA PRO A 143 1.17 34.64 1.77
C PRO A 143 0.30 35.79 1.23
N HIS A 144 -0.87 35.46 0.66
CA HIS A 144 -1.80 36.46 0.12
C HIS A 144 -2.54 37.27 1.19
N TYR A 145 -2.58 36.80 2.42
CA TYR A 145 -3.29 37.42 3.55
C TYR A 145 -2.34 37.90 4.64
N ALA A 146 -1.04 37.85 4.39
CA ALA A 146 -0.02 38.25 5.35
C ALA A 146 -0.15 39.71 5.70
N THR A 147 -0.07 40.02 7.01
CA THR A 147 -0.37 41.35 7.56
C THR A 147 0.88 42.14 7.91
N VAL A 148 1.93 41.47 8.41
CA VAL A 148 3.16 42.09 8.86
C VAL A 148 4.39 41.47 8.19
N ILE A 149 5.12 42.25 7.43
CA ILE A 149 6.33 41.77 6.74
C ILE A 149 7.36 41.27 7.75
N GLY A 150 7.86 40.03 7.50
CA GLY A 150 8.86 39.42 8.35
C GLY A 150 8.28 38.66 9.56
N SER A 151 6.97 38.74 9.81
CA SER A 151 6.33 37.97 10.86
C SER A 151 6.09 36.49 10.47
N ASN A 152 5.80 35.64 11.44
CA ASN A 152 5.46 34.25 11.19
C ASN A 152 3.98 34.02 10.87
N GLU A 153 3.15 35.08 10.96
CA GLU A 153 1.70 35.08 10.70
C GLU A 153 0.89 34.00 11.48
N MET A 154 1.38 33.57 12.66
CA MET A 154 0.77 32.54 13.51
C MET A 154 -0.31 33.11 14.41
N GLY A 155 -1.33 32.27 14.74
CA GLY A 155 -2.38 32.64 15.68
C GLY A 155 -3.41 33.66 15.16
N LEU A 156 -3.42 33.94 13.84
CA LEU A 156 -4.26 34.96 13.21
C LEU A 156 -5.53 34.35 12.56
N GLY A 157 -5.88 33.13 12.91
CA GLY A 157 -7.09 32.46 12.41
C GLY A 157 -6.98 31.89 10.99
N GLY A 158 -5.78 31.80 10.42
CA GLY A 158 -5.53 31.15 9.13
C GLY A 158 -5.54 29.63 9.24
N ASP A 159 -5.57 28.95 8.09
CA ASP A 159 -5.68 27.51 8.00
C ASP A 159 -4.67 26.86 7.04
N ILE A 160 -3.53 27.50 6.82
CA ILE A 160 -2.59 27.03 5.79
C ILE A 160 -1.45 26.15 6.32
N PHE A 161 -1.14 26.20 7.60
CA PHE A 161 0.00 25.51 8.22
C PHE A 161 -0.43 24.27 9.01
N PRO A 162 0.01 23.06 8.66
CA PRO A 162 0.82 22.68 7.50
C PRO A 162 0.03 22.61 6.19
N SER A 163 0.73 22.54 5.03
CA SER A 163 0.11 22.44 3.71
C SER A 163 -0.71 21.16 3.57
N GLY A 164 -2.04 21.34 3.43
CA GLY A 164 -2.97 20.21 3.25
C GLY A 164 -2.86 19.55 1.88
N HIS A 165 -2.62 20.29 0.80
CA HIS A 165 -2.41 19.75 -0.55
C HIS A 165 -1.16 18.86 -0.59
N THR A 166 -0.08 19.35 -0.01
CA THR A 166 1.19 18.64 0.04
C THR A 166 1.08 17.33 0.85
N ALA A 167 0.52 17.41 2.07
CA ALA A 167 0.33 16.23 2.91
C ALA A 167 -0.62 15.20 2.27
N ASN A 168 -1.69 15.67 1.61
CA ASN A 168 -2.61 14.81 0.89
C ASN A 168 -1.93 14.13 -0.31
N ALA A 169 -1.11 14.84 -1.08
CA ALA A 169 -0.37 14.24 -2.18
C ALA A 169 0.55 13.12 -1.69
N VAL A 170 1.32 13.33 -0.60
CA VAL A 170 2.19 12.30 -0.03
C VAL A 170 1.38 11.08 0.40
N VAL A 171 0.27 11.26 1.12
CA VAL A 171 -0.55 10.16 1.63
C VAL A 171 -1.24 9.42 0.48
N THR A 172 -1.93 10.14 -0.40
CA THR A 172 -2.79 9.53 -1.43
C THR A 172 -1.98 8.80 -2.50
N TRP A 173 -0.86 9.38 -2.95
CA TRP A 173 0.02 8.70 -3.90
C TRP A 173 0.92 7.67 -3.21
N GLY A 174 1.38 7.94 -1.99
CA GLY A 174 2.21 7.04 -1.21
C GLY A 174 1.52 5.76 -0.80
N ILE A 175 0.19 5.77 -0.61
CA ILE A 175 -0.58 4.56 -0.28
C ILE A 175 -0.51 3.50 -1.39
N LEU A 176 -0.39 3.92 -2.65
CA LEU A 176 -0.23 2.99 -3.77
C LEU A 176 1.09 2.22 -3.68
N ALA A 177 2.17 2.92 -3.31
CA ALA A 177 3.46 2.29 -3.06
C ALA A 177 3.45 1.40 -1.81
N TYR A 178 2.75 1.83 -0.75
CA TYR A 178 2.58 1.05 0.47
C TYR A 178 1.86 -0.28 0.22
N LEU A 179 0.82 -0.28 -0.61
CA LEU A 179 0.00 -1.44 -0.97
C LEU A 179 0.56 -2.25 -2.15
N ALA A 180 1.70 -1.86 -2.72
CA ALA A 180 2.31 -2.59 -3.83
C ALA A 180 2.76 -4.00 -3.42
N SER A 181 2.42 -5.00 -4.22
CA SER A 181 2.67 -6.41 -3.96
C SER A 181 4.13 -6.78 -4.25
N THR A 182 4.72 -6.20 -5.31
CA THR A 182 6.08 -6.52 -5.73
C THR A 182 7.09 -5.45 -5.33
N PRO A 183 8.36 -5.80 -5.06
CA PRO A 183 9.40 -4.83 -4.76
C PRO A 183 9.65 -3.84 -5.91
N THR A 184 9.51 -4.29 -7.14
CA THR A 184 9.69 -3.45 -8.33
C THR A 184 8.57 -2.43 -8.47
N ALA A 185 7.30 -2.86 -8.36
CA ALA A 185 6.16 -1.95 -8.36
C ALA A 185 6.26 -0.93 -7.22
N ARG A 186 6.66 -1.38 -6.03
CA ARG A 186 6.85 -0.50 -4.87
C ARG A 186 7.88 0.59 -5.14
N ARG A 187 9.03 0.24 -5.72
CA ARG A 187 10.09 1.24 -6.06
C ARG A 187 9.57 2.28 -7.04
N TRP A 188 8.94 1.85 -8.14
CA TRP A 188 8.40 2.76 -9.15
C TRP A 188 7.28 3.65 -8.59
N LEU A 189 6.33 3.07 -7.87
CA LEU A 189 5.24 3.82 -7.25
C LEU A 189 5.75 4.78 -6.18
N SER A 190 6.80 4.41 -5.43
CA SER A 190 7.44 5.33 -4.47
C SER A 190 8.11 6.50 -5.18
N ALA A 191 8.81 6.26 -6.30
CA ALA A 191 9.43 7.31 -7.09
C ALA A 191 8.37 8.26 -7.69
N ILE A 192 7.33 7.71 -8.30
CA ILE A 192 6.21 8.49 -8.85
C ILE A 192 5.53 9.32 -7.74
N SER A 193 5.23 8.69 -6.59
CA SER A 193 4.64 9.38 -5.44
C SER A 193 5.52 10.52 -4.95
N ALA A 194 6.84 10.31 -4.85
CA ALA A 194 7.77 11.33 -4.42
C ALA A 194 7.79 12.51 -5.41
N VAL A 195 7.94 12.25 -6.71
CA VAL A 195 7.95 13.30 -7.73
C VAL A 195 6.63 14.09 -7.73
N THR A 196 5.50 13.37 -7.69
CA THR A 196 4.18 14.02 -7.66
C THR A 196 4.01 14.88 -6.41
N SER A 197 4.37 14.37 -5.24
CA SER A 197 4.21 15.08 -3.98
C SER A 197 5.15 16.28 -3.85
N LEU A 198 6.39 16.14 -4.32
CA LEU A 198 7.35 17.26 -4.37
C LEU A 198 6.84 18.35 -5.33
N GLY A 199 6.38 17.94 -6.52
CA GLY A 199 5.85 18.86 -7.50
C GLY A 199 4.60 19.60 -7.02
N VAL A 200 3.65 18.90 -6.37
CA VAL A 200 2.45 19.54 -5.78
C VAL A 200 2.84 20.54 -4.70
N GLY A 201 3.77 20.21 -3.82
CA GLY A 201 4.26 21.14 -2.81
C GLY A 201 4.88 22.41 -3.45
N MET A 202 5.76 22.23 -4.42
CA MET A 202 6.38 23.36 -5.14
C MET A 202 5.36 24.16 -5.96
N ALA A 203 4.34 23.50 -6.53
CA ALA A 203 3.24 24.19 -7.22
C ALA A 203 2.48 25.13 -6.27
N THR A 204 2.22 24.74 -5.02
CA THR A 204 1.55 25.62 -4.05
C THR A 204 2.40 26.81 -3.62
N VAL A 205 3.74 26.65 -3.58
CA VAL A 205 4.68 27.78 -3.34
C VAL A 205 4.71 28.71 -4.56
N TYR A 206 4.80 28.15 -5.77
CA TYR A 206 4.77 28.91 -7.01
C TYR A 206 3.50 29.76 -7.13
N LEU A 207 2.34 29.19 -6.82
CA LEU A 207 1.05 29.89 -6.83
C LEU A 207 0.90 30.89 -5.64
N GLY A 208 1.84 30.94 -4.71
CA GLY A 208 1.78 31.82 -3.54
C GLY A 208 0.68 31.46 -2.53
N THR A 209 0.11 30.25 -2.61
CA THR A 209 -0.95 29.82 -1.69
C THR A 209 -0.42 29.33 -0.34
N HIS A 210 0.84 28.88 -0.31
CA HIS A 210 1.53 28.36 0.87
C HIS A 210 2.94 28.92 0.98
N TRP A 211 3.40 29.08 2.22
CA TRP A 211 4.79 29.33 2.53
C TRP A 211 5.63 28.08 2.25
N LEU A 212 6.92 28.25 1.98
CA LEU A 212 7.82 27.12 1.78
C LEU A 212 7.86 26.19 3.02
N SER A 213 7.88 26.78 4.22
CA SER A 213 7.86 26.03 5.47
C SER A 213 6.58 25.22 5.66
N ASP A 214 5.39 25.70 5.20
CA ASP A 214 4.14 24.94 5.22
C ASP A 214 4.23 23.68 4.38
N VAL A 215 4.91 23.78 3.24
CA VAL A 215 5.11 22.67 2.29
C VAL A 215 6.06 21.63 2.87
N LEU A 216 7.20 22.05 3.44
CA LEU A 216 8.14 21.16 4.13
C LEU A 216 7.44 20.37 5.23
N LEU A 217 6.61 21.06 6.01
CA LEU A 217 5.83 20.43 7.07
C LEU A 217 4.75 19.49 6.53
N GLY A 218 4.13 19.85 5.41
CA GLY A 218 3.15 19.00 4.71
C GLY A 218 3.76 17.68 4.24
N TRP A 219 4.98 17.72 3.64
CA TRP A 219 5.70 16.50 3.27
C TRP A 219 6.02 15.64 4.49
N ALA A 220 6.52 16.25 5.57
CA ALA A 220 6.82 15.53 6.80
C ALA A 220 5.57 14.91 7.42
N ALA A 221 4.45 15.64 7.49
CA ALA A 221 3.19 15.14 8.02
C ALA A 221 2.66 13.93 7.23
N GLY A 222 2.65 14.05 5.90
CA GLY A 222 2.23 12.94 5.04
C GLY A 222 3.12 11.70 5.18
N LEU A 223 4.44 11.90 5.28
CA LEU A 223 5.39 10.81 5.48
C LEU A 223 5.23 10.15 6.86
N LEU A 224 4.99 10.92 7.93
CA LEU A 224 4.70 10.39 9.26
C LEU A 224 3.48 9.47 9.24
N ILE A 225 2.41 9.87 8.54
CA ILE A 225 1.21 9.05 8.41
C ILE A 225 1.52 7.72 7.70
N LEU A 226 2.24 7.75 6.57
CA LEU A 226 2.61 6.53 5.84
C LEU A 226 3.53 5.61 6.67
N LEU A 227 4.43 6.18 7.45
CA LEU A 227 5.30 5.42 8.34
C LEU A 227 4.54 4.82 9.53
N ALA A 228 3.48 5.47 9.99
CA ALA A 228 2.62 5.02 11.09
C ALA A 228 1.62 3.92 10.69
N LEU A 229 1.31 3.74 9.40
CA LEU A 229 0.30 2.78 8.93
C LEU A 229 0.46 1.35 9.46
N PRO A 230 1.68 0.77 9.63
CA PRO A 230 1.80 -0.56 10.21
C PRO A 230 1.22 -0.69 11.63
N TRP A 231 1.17 0.40 12.40
CA TRP A 231 0.51 0.39 13.71
C TRP A 231 -1.02 0.33 13.59
N CYS A 232 -1.58 0.78 12.47
CA CYS A 232 -3.01 0.74 12.20
C CYS A 232 -3.48 -0.62 11.66
N GLU A 233 -2.56 -1.44 11.13
CA GLU A 233 -2.90 -2.74 10.51
C GLU A 233 -3.71 -3.68 11.42
N PRO A 234 -3.43 -3.83 12.73
CA PRO A 234 -4.25 -4.67 13.60
C PRO A 234 -5.70 -4.17 13.71
N VAL A 235 -5.89 -2.84 13.72
CA VAL A 235 -7.22 -2.22 13.76
C VAL A 235 -7.94 -2.45 12.43
N ILE A 236 -7.24 -2.24 11.31
CA ILE A 236 -7.76 -2.48 9.96
C ILE A 236 -8.22 -3.92 9.80
N ALA A 237 -7.40 -4.90 10.23
CA ALA A 237 -7.74 -6.31 10.15
C ALA A 237 -8.97 -6.67 10.99
N ARG A 238 -9.08 -6.15 12.23
CA ARG A 238 -10.25 -6.34 13.08
C ARG A 238 -11.51 -5.72 12.48
N THR A 239 -11.39 -4.53 11.91
CA THR A 239 -12.50 -3.83 11.24
C THR A 239 -12.98 -4.62 10.03
N GLU A 240 -12.07 -5.15 9.20
CA GLU A 240 -12.41 -6.01 8.07
C GLU A 240 -13.20 -7.24 8.52
N THR A 241 -12.71 -7.96 9.53
CA THR A 241 -13.38 -9.14 10.09
C THR A 241 -14.77 -8.78 10.62
N ALA A 242 -14.89 -7.70 11.38
CA ALA A 242 -16.17 -7.25 11.92
C ALA A 242 -17.20 -6.90 10.82
N ILE A 243 -16.75 -6.28 9.72
CA ILE A 243 -17.62 -5.97 8.58
C ILE A 243 -18.12 -7.25 7.90
N PHE A 244 -17.24 -8.23 7.68
CA PHE A 244 -17.65 -9.51 7.07
C PHE A 244 -18.59 -10.30 7.99
N ASP A 245 -18.31 -10.38 9.29
CA ASP A 245 -19.19 -11.01 10.27
C ASP A 245 -20.58 -10.38 10.31
N LEU A 246 -20.62 -9.04 10.29
CA LEU A 246 -21.90 -8.29 10.26
C LEU A 246 -22.68 -8.59 8.98
N ARG A 247 -22.02 -8.60 7.82
CA ARG A 247 -22.60 -8.96 6.54
C ARG A 247 -23.20 -10.37 6.56
N ASP A 248 -22.46 -11.32 7.10
CA ASP A 248 -22.90 -12.72 7.12
C ASP A 248 -24.04 -12.94 8.12
N ARG A 249 -24.03 -12.28 9.27
CA ARG A 249 -25.18 -12.22 10.18
C ARG A 249 -26.42 -11.63 9.51
N TRP A 250 -26.27 -10.56 8.75
CA TRP A 250 -27.37 -9.92 8.04
C TRP A 250 -27.93 -10.82 6.93
N ARG A 251 -27.08 -11.51 6.18
CA ARG A 251 -27.48 -12.50 5.18
C ARG A 251 -28.22 -13.68 5.83
N ALA A 252 -27.72 -14.20 6.94
CA ALA A 252 -28.37 -15.27 7.69
C ALA A 252 -29.77 -14.86 8.21
N ARG A 253 -29.94 -13.63 8.65
CA ARG A 253 -31.26 -13.09 9.05
C ARG A 253 -32.24 -13.02 7.87
N ARG A 254 -31.77 -12.58 6.70
CA ARG A 254 -32.61 -12.52 5.49
C ARG A 254 -32.94 -13.92 4.94
N GLY A 255 -32.04 -14.89 5.03
CA GLY A 255 -32.29 -16.27 4.63
C GLY A 255 -33.33 -16.98 5.52
N ARG A 256 -33.46 -16.56 6.79
CA ARG A 256 -34.49 -17.10 7.71
C ARG A 256 -35.90 -16.55 7.46
N THR A 257 -36.04 -15.47 6.71
CA THR A 257 -37.33 -14.90 6.30
C THR A 257 -37.87 -15.49 4.99
N ALA A 258 -37.08 -16.33 4.29
CA ALA A 258 -37.61 -17.13 3.19
C ALA A 258 -38.48 -18.29 3.77
N PRO A 259 -39.75 -18.47 3.33
CA PRO A 259 -40.52 -19.62 3.77
C PRO A 259 -39.77 -20.87 3.41
N ALA A 260 -39.64 -21.81 4.40
CA ALA A 260 -39.03 -23.11 4.16
C ALA A 260 -39.72 -23.74 2.93
N PRO A 261 -38.95 -24.26 1.95
CA PRO A 261 -39.58 -24.98 0.84
C PRO A 261 -40.46 -26.06 1.45
N ALA A 262 -41.74 -26.06 1.08
CA ALA A 262 -42.69 -27.05 1.56
C ALA A 262 -42.07 -28.44 1.33
N VAL A 263 -41.78 -29.13 2.43
CA VAL A 263 -41.32 -30.52 2.37
C VAL A 263 -42.43 -31.28 1.65
N PRO A 264 -42.18 -31.93 0.50
CA PRO A 264 -43.22 -32.72 -0.14
C PRO A 264 -43.66 -33.76 0.86
N VAL A 265 -44.90 -33.65 1.26
CA VAL A 265 -45.53 -34.66 2.11
C VAL A 265 -45.39 -36.01 1.38
N PRO A 266 -44.73 -37.04 1.99
CA PRO A 266 -44.62 -38.32 1.31
C PRO A 266 -46.04 -38.82 1.05
N VAL A 267 -46.38 -38.94 -0.23
CA VAL A 267 -47.62 -39.61 -0.63
C VAL A 267 -47.53 -41.02 -0.15
N VAL A 268 -48.29 -41.33 0.91
CA VAL A 268 -48.42 -42.71 1.40
C VAL A 268 -49.20 -43.44 0.30
N LEU A 269 -48.44 -44.10 -0.58
CA LEU A 269 -49.01 -45.05 -1.53
C LEU A 269 -49.63 -46.18 -0.72
N LYS A 270 -50.95 -46.28 -0.71
CA LYS A 270 -51.68 -47.44 -0.19
C LYS A 270 -51.03 -48.71 -0.77
N PRO A 271 -50.77 -49.74 0.07
CA PRO A 271 -50.25 -51.00 -0.43
C PRO A 271 -51.18 -51.57 -1.47
N ARG A 272 -50.72 -51.75 -2.68
CA ARG A 272 -51.43 -52.50 -3.72
C ARG A 272 -51.38 -53.95 -3.31
N THR A 273 -52.58 -54.53 -2.96
CA THR A 273 -52.78 -55.96 -2.71
C THR A 273 -52.27 -56.73 -3.94
N ALA A 274 -51.18 -57.48 -3.76
CA ALA A 274 -50.66 -58.38 -4.77
C ALA A 274 -51.62 -59.58 -4.96
N PRO A 275 -51.84 -60.07 -6.21
CA PRO A 275 -52.58 -61.30 -6.47
C PRO A 275 -51.84 -62.50 -5.90
N ALA A 276 -52.58 -63.46 -5.34
CA ALA A 276 -52.06 -64.66 -4.78
C ALA A 276 -51.16 -65.46 -5.74
N GLU A 277 -49.96 -65.77 -5.32
CA GLU A 277 -48.96 -66.52 -6.08
C GLU A 277 -49.18 -68.01 -5.82
N GLN A 278 -49.34 -68.80 -6.92
CA GLN A 278 -49.44 -70.21 -6.92
C GLN A 278 -48.11 -70.89 -6.49
N PRO A 279 -48.14 -72.01 -5.74
CA PRO A 279 -46.90 -72.65 -5.31
C PRO A 279 -46.19 -73.39 -6.45
N ALA A 280 -44.91 -73.09 -6.67
CA ALA A 280 -44.03 -73.81 -7.60
C ALA A 280 -43.43 -75.07 -6.93
N PRO A 281 -43.14 -76.16 -7.69
CA PRO A 281 -42.75 -77.41 -7.15
C PRO A 281 -41.30 -77.48 -6.64
N ALA A 282 -41.10 -78.31 -5.63
CA ALA A 282 -39.86 -78.60 -4.94
C ALA A 282 -38.76 -79.11 -5.89
N ARG A 283 -37.56 -78.55 -5.78
CA ARG A 283 -36.32 -79.12 -6.35
C ARG A 283 -35.41 -79.58 -5.24
N GLU A 284 -34.89 -80.76 -5.44
CA GLU A 284 -34.04 -81.57 -4.60
C GLU A 284 -32.66 -80.94 -4.30
N PRO A 285 -31.97 -81.27 -3.20
CA PRO A 285 -30.69 -80.72 -2.80
C PRO A 285 -29.52 -81.38 -3.55
N VAL A 286 -28.67 -80.55 -4.17
CA VAL A 286 -27.38 -80.98 -4.73
C VAL A 286 -26.30 -80.77 -3.67
N ALA A 287 -25.49 -81.78 -3.48
CA ALA A 287 -24.47 -81.96 -2.45
C ALA A 287 -23.33 -80.89 -2.53
N SER A 288 -22.90 -80.51 -1.36
CA SER A 288 -21.72 -79.69 -1.11
C SER A 288 -20.42 -80.41 -1.49
N VAL A 289 -19.58 -79.78 -2.32
CA VAL A 289 -18.17 -80.18 -2.42
C VAL A 289 -17.34 -79.11 -1.72
N ARG A 290 -16.70 -79.51 -0.66
CA ARG A 290 -15.75 -78.78 0.16
C ARG A 290 -14.40 -78.81 -0.54
N GLY A 291 -13.85 -77.62 -0.98
CA GLY A 291 -12.47 -77.48 -1.37
C GLY A 291 -11.69 -76.62 -0.32
N PRO A 292 -10.39 -76.89 -0.15
CA PRO A 292 -9.66 -76.40 1.02
C PRO A 292 -9.25 -74.87 0.81
N ARG A 293 -9.43 -74.12 1.90
CA ARG A 293 -9.00 -72.77 2.03
C ARG A 293 -7.49 -72.68 2.25
N THR A 294 -6.73 -72.12 1.32
CA THR A 294 -5.37 -71.64 1.55
C THR A 294 -5.41 -70.22 2.11
N PRO A 295 -4.61 -69.86 3.10
CA PRO A 295 -4.53 -68.55 3.64
C PRO A 295 -3.66 -67.68 2.72
N VAL A 296 -4.23 -66.57 2.22
CA VAL A 296 -3.46 -65.55 1.47
C VAL A 296 -2.68 -64.70 2.47
N HIS A 297 -1.36 -64.86 2.48
CA HIS A 297 -0.42 -64.01 3.17
C HIS A 297 -0.46 -62.60 2.52
N LEU A 298 -0.82 -61.58 3.30
CA LEU A 298 -0.63 -60.17 2.96
C LEU A 298 0.86 -59.84 3.07
N ALA A 299 1.49 -59.58 1.95
CA ALA A 299 2.84 -59.04 1.90
C ALA A 299 2.85 -57.58 2.35
N PRO A 300 3.84 -57.13 3.15
CA PRO A 300 3.98 -55.73 3.50
C PRO A 300 4.51 -54.94 2.30
N GLY A 301 3.91 -53.78 2.06
CA GLY A 301 4.32 -52.84 1.01
C GLY A 301 5.73 -52.28 1.23
N PRO A 302 6.40 -51.84 0.17
CA PRO A 302 7.78 -51.38 0.25
C PRO A 302 7.90 -50.07 1.02
N HIS A 303 8.72 -50.08 2.06
CA HIS A 303 9.21 -48.90 2.76
C HIS A 303 10.05 -48.08 1.78
N THR A 304 9.60 -46.89 1.46
CA THR A 304 10.43 -45.89 0.79
C THR A 304 11.58 -45.51 1.67
N ALA A 305 12.78 -45.91 1.25
CA ALA A 305 14.04 -45.54 1.90
C ALA A 305 14.21 -44.01 1.90
N ARG A 306 14.30 -43.47 3.11
CA ARG A 306 14.71 -42.08 3.36
C ARG A 306 16.15 -41.94 2.92
N SER A 307 16.39 -41.29 1.79
CA SER A 307 17.72 -40.92 1.34
C SER A 307 18.30 -39.86 2.29
N GLU A 308 19.25 -40.27 3.09
CA GLU A 308 20.13 -39.38 3.84
C GLU A 308 21.04 -38.65 2.85
N ARG A 309 20.75 -37.37 2.65
CA ARG A 309 21.68 -36.50 1.94
C ARG A 309 22.75 -36.04 2.91
N THR A 310 23.93 -36.58 2.76
CA THR A 310 25.18 -36.06 3.31
C THR A 310 25.38 -34.60 2.88
N PRO A 311 25.82 -33.70 3.77
CA PRO A 311 26.13 -32.35 3.39
C PRO A 311 27.41 -32.29 2.56
N VAL A 312 27.30 -31.86 1.32
CA VAL A 312 28.43 -31.56 0.45
C VAL A 312 29.02 -30.24 0.87
N THR A 313 30.21 -30.27 1.40
CA THR A 313 31.03 -29.09 1.67
C THR A 313 31.44 -28.44 0.35
N PRO A 314 31.22 -27.16 0.11
CA PRO A 314 31.72 -26.50 -1.09
C PRO A 314 33.22 -26.31 -0.98
N ALA A 315 33.96 -26.88 -1.94
CA ALA A 315 35.38 -26.69 -2.12
C ALA A 315 35.69 -25.21 -2.35
N GLY A 316 36.74 -24.74 -1.62
CA GLY A 316 37.15 -23.36 -1.61
C GLY A 316 37.55 -22.82 -2.98
N SER A 317 37.06 -21.64 -3.30
CA SER A 317 37.53 -20.84 -4.43
C SER A 317 38.94 -20.35 -4.11
N ARG A 318 39.92 -20.82 -4.92
CA ARG A 318 41.28 -20.33 -4.91
C ARG A 318 41.30 -18.88 -5.41
N ARG A 319 41.69 -17.96 -4.53
CA ARG A 319 42.13 -16.61 -4.92
C ARG A 319 43.42 -16.71 -5.73
N PRO A 320 43.60 -16.00 -6.83
CA PRO A 320 44.89 -15.84 -7.47
C PRO A 320 45.79 -14.93 -6.64
N PRO A 321 47.12 -15.16 -6.68
CA PRO A 321 48.09 -14.42 -5.87
C PRO A 321 48.24 -12.97 -6.35
N HIS A 322 48.31 -12.06 -5.40
CA HIS A 322 48.69 -10.66 -5.61
C HIS A 322 50.12 -10.58 -6.09
N ALA A 323 50.33 -10.00 -7.25
CA ALA A 323 51.66 -9.58 -7.72
C ALA A 323 52.04 -8.29 -7.00
N ASP A 324 53.16 -8.38 -6.28
CA ASP A 324 53.89 -7.25 -5.68
C ASP A 324 54.25 -6.21 -6.72
N ARG A 325 53.83 -4.96 -6.54
CA ARG A 325 54.37 -3.79 -7.22
C ARG A 325 55.08 -2.92 -6.22
N LEU A 326 56.40 -2.89 -6.36
CA LEU A 326 57.38 -2.03 -5.71
C LEU A 326 57.02 -0.53 -5.84
N PRO A 327 57.43 0.28 -4.85
CA PRO A 327 57.24 1.72 -4.89
C PRO A 327 58.26 2.39 -5.81
N ARG A 328 57.80 3.24 -6.70
CA ARG A 328 58.66 4.12 -7.50
C ARG A 328 58.61 5.53 -6.92
N GLY A 329 59.82 6.02 -6.71
CA GLY A 329 60.30 7.15 -6.01
C GLY A 329 59.75 8.52 -6.43
N ALA A 330 59.92 9.40 -5.51
CA ALA A 330 59.78 10.85 -5.59
C ALA A 330 60.61 11.49 -6.69
N SER A 331 59.98 12.46 -7.38
CA SER A 331 60.73 13.59 -7.93
C SER A 331 59.77 14.78 -8.02
N GLN A 332 60.08 15.77 -7.17
CA GLN A 332 59.67 17.16 -7.38
C GLN A 332 60.41 17.71 -8.59
N PRO A 333 59.85 18.68 -9.27
CA PRO A 333 60.57 19.94 -9.45
C PRO A 333 59.73 21.19 -9.23
N ALA A 334 60.34 22.08 -8.45
CA ALA A 334 60.55 23.50 -8.62
C ALA A 334 59.45 24.42 -9.16
N ARG A 335 59.10 25.41 -8.33
CA ARG A 335 58.54 26.72 -8.66
C ARG A 335 59.38 27.44 -9.71
N PRO A 336 58.73 28.37 -10.44
CA PRO A 336 59.32 29.72 -10.59
C PRO A 336 58.37 30.80 -10.03
N VAL A 337 59.12 31.82 -9.58
CA VAL A 337 58.73 33.08 -8.99
C VAL A 337 58.48 34.10 -10.10
N SER A 338 57.61 35.14 -9.72
CA SER A 338 57.54 36.51 -10.20
C SER A 338 56.95 36.75 -11.61
N GLY A 339 56.16 37.71 -11.73
CA GLY A 339 56.18 39.11 -11.63
C GLY A 339 55.20 39.74 -12.58
N GLY A 340 54.62 40.84 -12.18
CA GLY A 340 53.80 41.73 -13.05
C GLY A 340 52.45 42.07 -12.43
#